data_cfbab889a016c29ee0cfe1f82809b140
#
_entry.id   cfbab889a016c29ee0cfe1f82809b140
#
_cell.length_a   1.000
_cell.length_b   1.000
_cell.length_c   1.000
_cell.angle_alpha   90.00
_cell.angle_beta   90.00
_cell.angle_gamma   90.00
#
_symmetry.space_group_name_H-M   'P 1'
#
loop_
_entity.id
_entity.type
_entity.pdbx_description
1 polymer ?
#
loop_
_entity_poly.entity_id
_entity_poly.type
_entity_poly.pdbx_seq_one_letter_code
_entity_poly.pdbx_strand_id
1 'polypeptide(L)'
;MALYLHNNNADVQVKVGAGKLKGIFVSTATGSPTLTVYDTATASTGDPVILAVFTPAANTMYLLSGDDGGIYFSRGLWVDKGGTTVNCTIFYE
;
A
#
# COMPACT_ATOMS: atom_id res chain seq x y z
N MET A 1 -8.17 -5.92 -14.71
CA MET A 1 -8.97 -6.47 -13.61
C MET A 1 -8.35 -6.05 -12.29
N ALA A 2 -9.15 -5.48 -11.41
CA ALA A 2 -8.66 -5.07 -10.10
C ALA A 2 -8.62 -6.28 -9.16
N LEU A 3 -7.54 -6.36 -8.40
CA LEU A 3 -7.34 -7.38 -7.38
C LEU A 3 -7.32 -6.71 -6.00
N TYR A 4 -7.37 -7.51 -4.96
CA TYR A 4 -7.24 -6.97 -3.61
C TYR A 4 -6.45 -7.90 -2.72
N LEU A 5 -5.82 -7.31 -1.70
CA LEU A 5 -5.17 -8.05 -0.63
C LEU A 5 -5.52 -7.38 0.69
N HIS A 6 -6.09 -8.14 1.60
CA HIS A 6 -6.38 -7.64 2.94
C HIS A 6 -5.16 -7.85 3.82
N ASN A 7 -4.67 -6.78 4.42
CA ASN A 7 -3.49 -6.79 5.27
C ASN A 7 -3.87 -6.54 6.73
N ASN A 8 -3.49 -7.48 7.56
CA ASN A 8 -3.76 -7.45 8.99
C ASN A 8 -2.48 -7.07 9.75
N ASN A 9 -2.23 -5.78 9.85
CA ASN A 9 -1.17 -5.22 10.70
C ASN A 9 0.20 -5.86 10.46
N ALA A 10 0.64 -5.91 9.21
CA ALA A 10 1.92 -6.51 8.84
C ALA A 10 2.55 -5.77 7.68
N ASP A 11 3.87 -5.92 7.53
CA ASP A 11 4.53 -5.58 6.28
C ASP A 11 4.16 -6.64 5.25
N VAL A 12 3.85 -6.26 4.02
CA VAL A 12 3.39 -7.22 3.05
C VAL A 12 3.89 -6.92 1.64
N GLN A 13 4.39 -7.97 0.98
CA GLN A 13 4.68 -7.92 -0.44
C GLN A 13 3.39 -8.26 -1.19
N VAL A 14 2.72 -7.22 -1.69
CA VAL A 14 1.42 -7.38 -2.33
C VAL A 14 1.54 -8.04 -3.69
N LYS A 15 2.56 -7.62 -4.45
CA LYS A 15 2.78 -8.15 -5.79
C LYS A 15 4.26 -8.11 -6.14
N VAL A 16 4.71 -9.10 -6.89
CA VAL A 16 6.02 -9.12 -7.52
C VAL A 16 5.79 -8.92 -9.02
N GLY A 17 6.51 -7.95 -9.60
CA GLY A 17 6.33 -7.59 -11.00
C GLY A 17 5.52 -6.30 -11.16
N ALA A 18 5.39 -5.87 -12.40
CA ALA A 18 4.74 -4.60 -12.72
C ALA A 18 3.23 -4.66 -12.51
N GLY A 19 2.64 -3.51 -12.20
CA GLY A 19 1.20 -3.38 -12.04
C GLY A 19 0.82 -1.95 -11.69
N LYS A 20 -0.38 -1.80 -11.12
CA LYS A 20 -0.91 -0.50 -10.70
C LYS A 20 -1.47 -0.58 -9.29
N LEU A 21 -1.18 0.43 -8.48
CA LEU A 21 -1.79 0.60 -7.17
C LEU A 21 -3.04 1.46 -7.35
N LYS A 22 -4.19 0.90 -7.02
CA LYS A 22 -5.49 1.55 -7.25
C LYS A 22 -6.02 2.29 -6.04
N GLY A 23 -5.78 1.76 -4.85
CA GLY A 23 -6.23 2.39 -3.63
C GLY A 23 -5.94 1.57 -2.40
N ILE A 24 -6.15 2.18 -1.25
CA ILE A 24 -5.99 1.53 0.05
C ILE A 24 -7.18 1.92 0.92
N PHE A 25 -7.93 0.93 1.40
CA PHE A 25 -8.97 1.17 2.40
C PHE A 25 -8.44 0.78 3.77
N VAL A 26 -8.43 1.73 4.69
CA VAL A 26 -7.95 1.49 6.06
C VAL A 26 -9.16 1.29 6.96
N SER A 27 -9.34 0.07 7.46
CA SER A 27 -10.45 -0.26 8.35
C SER A 27 -10.12 0.04 9.81
N THR A 28 -8.86 -0.18 10.21
CA THR A 28 -8.42 0.05 11.59
C THR A 28 -7.10 0.79 11.59
N ALA A 29 -7.00 1.85 12.38
CA ALA A 29 -5.77 2.57 12.63
C ALA A 29 -5.79 3.04 14.08
N THR A 30 -4.96 2.41 14.91
CA THR A 30 -4.94 2.65 16.36
C THR A 30 -3.55 3.13 16.77
N GLY A 31 -3.49 4.25 17.51
CA GLY A 31 -2.23 4.75 18.04
C GLY A 31 -1.32 5.39 17.00
N SER A 32 -1.89 5.95 15.94
CA SER A 32 -1.14 6.66 14.88
C SER A 32 -0.11 5.79 14.17
N PRO A 33 -0.53 4.67 13.56
CA PRO A 33 0.38 3.87 12.74
C PRO A 33 0.78 4.61 11.47
N THR A 34 1.82 4.12 10.80
CA THR A 34 2.27 4.70 9.53
C THR A 34 2.28 3.65 8.44
N LEU A 35 2.12 4.10 7.20
CA LEU A 35 2.27 3.29 6.01
C LEU A 35 3.23 3.97 5.04
N THR A 36 4.08 3.16 4.42
CA THR A 36 4.93 3.59 3.31
C THR A 36 4.79 2.53 2.21
N VAL A 37 4.66 2.96 0.98
CA VAL A 37 4.49 2.03 -0.14
C VAL A 37 5.67 2.17 -1.08
N TYR A 38 6.32 1.04 -1.37
CA TYR A 38 7.53 0.98 -2.18
C TYR A 38 7.29 0.22 -3.48
N ASP A 39 8.00 0.64 -4.51
CA ASP A 39 8.09 -0.09 -5.78
C ASP A 39 9.27 -1.04 -5.69
N THR A 40 9.03 -2.21 -5.09
CA THR A 40 10.08 -3.19 -4.88
C THR A 40 9.52 -4.61 -4.91
N ALA A 41 10.30 -5.53 -5.45
CA ALA A 41 9.96 -6.96 -5.46
C ALA A 41 10.56 -7.73 -4.30
N THR A 42 11.36 -7.07 -3.44
CA THR A 42 12.17 -7.77 -2.43
C THR A 42 12.05 -7.16 -1.03
N ALA A 43 10.98 -6.43 -0.75
CA ALA A 43 10.75 -5.81 0.56
C ALA A 43 11.95 -4.95 1.00
N SER A 44 12.43 -4.10 0.09
CA SER A 44 13.61 -3.27 0.32
C SER A 44 13.24 -1.80 0.51
N THR A 45 13.69 -1.19 1.60
CA THR A 45 13.50 0.24 1.84
C THR A 45 14.45 1.11 1.01
N GLY A 46 15.40 0.51 0.31
CA GLY A 46 16.31 1.21 -0.58
C GLY A 46 15.75 1.45 -1.97
N ASP A 47 14.61 0.86 -2.30
CA ASP A 47 14.00 0.99 -3.61
C ASP A 47 13.05 2.20 -3.68
N PRO A 48 12.62 2.60 -4.89
CA PRO A 48 11.79 3.78 -5.04
C PRO A 48 10.49 3.73 -4.23
N VAL A 49 10.10 4.87 -3.69
CA VAL A 49 8.88 5.03 -2.91
C VAL A 49 7.74 5.44 -3.83
N ILE A 50 6.61 4.72 -3.74
CA ILE A 50 5.38 5.11 -4.44
C ILE A 50 4.63 6.14 -3.61
N LEU A 51 4.39 5.80 -2.34
CA LEU A 51 3.78 6.72 -1.39
C LEU A 51 4.73 6.89 -0.21
N ALA A 52 5.17 8.12 0.03
CA ALA A 52 5.98 8.44 1.19
C ALA A 52 5.19 8.16 2.48
N VAL A 53 5.90 8.03 3.59
CA VAL A 53 5.28 7.69 4.87
C VAL A 53 4.11 8.64 5.19
N PHE A 54 2.98 8.07 5.58
CA PHE A 54 1.82 8.83 6.01
C PHE A 54 1.13 8.10 7.16
N THR A 55 0.30 8.84 7.90
CA THR A 55 -0.45 8.30 9.02
C THR A 55 -1.91 8.13 8.59
N PRO A 56 -2.35 6.90 8.28
CA PRO A 56 -3.72 6.71 7.82
C PRO A 56 -4.74 6.85 8.95
N ALA A 57 -5.94 7.25 8.57
CA ALA A 57 -7.07 7.32 9.49
C ALA A 57 -7.95 6.08 9.33
N ALA A 58 -8.55 5.63 10.42
CA ALA A 58 -9.47 4.50 10.38
C ALA A 58 -10.71 4.81 9.53
N ASN A 59 -11.28 3.77 8.93
CA ASN A 59 -12.49 3.86 8.11
C ASN A 59 -12.36 4.86 6.96
N THR A 60 -11.19 4.92 6.34
CA THR A 60 -10.89 5.89 5.28
C THR A 60 -10.43 5.17 4.03
N MET A 61 -10.98 5.56 2.89
CA MET A 61 -10.54 5.07 1.58
C MET A 61 -9.59 6.08 0.96
N TYR A 62 -8.37 5.63 0.69
CA TYR A 62 -7.37 6.41 -0.04
C TYR A 62 -7.40 5.97 -1.49
N LEU A 63 -8.11 6.72 -2.31
CA LEU A 63 -8.29 6.38 -3.71
C LEU A 63 -7.16 7.00 -4.53
N LEU A 64 -6.46 6.15 -5.26
CA LEU A 64 -5.35 6.56 -6.11
C LEU A 64 -5.79 6.47 -7.56
N SER A 65 -5.92 7.61 -8.19
CA SER A 65 -6.35 7.66 -9.58
C SER A 65 -5.34 8.43 -10.42
N GLY A 66 -5.17 8.01 -11.64
CA GLY A 66 -4.35 8.67 -12.63
C GLY A 66 -5.04 8.51 -13.96
N ASP A 67 -4.34 8.80 -15.05
CA ASP A 67 -4.91 8.70 -16.39
C ASP A 67 -5.43 7.30 -16.68
N ASP A 68 -4.78 6.27 -16.14
CA ASP A 68 -5.13 4.87 -16.34
C ASP A 68 -5.76 4.23 -15.09
N GLY A 69 -6.24 5.03 -14.16
CA GLY A 69 -6.91 4.52 -12.97
C GLY A 69 -5.99 3.83 -11.99
N GLY A 70 -4.86 4.46 -11.64
CA GLY A 70 -3.94 3.94 -10.67
C GLY A 70 -2.53 4.45 -10.86
N ILE A 71 -1.65 4.09 -9.93
CA ILE A 71 -0.24 4.46 -10.00
C ILE A 71 0.56 3.24 -10.44
N TYR A 72 1.28 3.37 -11.56
CA TYR A 72 2.08 2.29 -12.11
C TYR A 72 3.32 2.04 -11.26
N PHE A 73 3.62 0.76 -11.00
CA PHE A 73 4.89 0.34 -10.42
C PHE A 73 5.53 -0.70 -11.33
N SER A 74 6.85 -0.72 -11.40
CA SER A 74 7.57 -1.54 -12.37
C SER A 74 8.20 -2.80 -11.77
N ARG A 75 8.51 -2.80 -10.49
CA ARG A 75 9.22 -3.90 -9.83
C ARG A 75 8.30 -4.75 -8.96
N GLY A 76 7.46 -4.12 -8.21
CA GLY A 76 6.56 -4.79 -7.30
C GLY A 76 5.86 -3.80 -6.41
N LEU A 77 5.02 -4.31 -5.51
CA LEU A 77 4.27 -3.50 -4.58
C LEU A 77 4.48 -4.04 -3.17
N TRP A 78 5.17 -3.28 -2.35
CA TRP A 78 5.44 -3.64 -0.95
C TRP A 78 4.95 -2.55 -0.03
N VAL A 79 4.18 -2.93 0.98
CA VAL A 79 3.65 -2.02 1.98
C VAL A 79 4.40 -2.25 3.29
N ASP A 80 5.04 -1.18 3.76
CA ASP A 80 5.81 -1.17 5.01
C ASP A 80 5.00 -0.40 6.05
N LYS A 81 4.63 -1.06 7.13
CA LYS A 81 3.89 -0.42 8.21
C LYS A 81 4.81 -0.13 9.38
N GLY A 82 4.56 0.98 10.06
CA GLY A 82 5.24 1.34 11.30
C GLY A 82 4.24 1.64 12.40
N GLY A 83 4.73 1.67 13.64
CA GLY A 83 3.88 2.01 14.77
C GLY A 83 2.98 0.87 15.22
N THR A 84 1.77 1.23 15.63
CA THR A 84 0.85 0.29 16.26
C THR A 84 0.02 -0.50 15.26
N THR A 85 -1.29 -0.53 15.38
CA THR A 85 -2.13 -1.42 14.58
C THR A 85 -2.75 -0.70 13.39
N VAL A 86 -2.56 -1.26 12.21
CA VAL A 86 -3.27 -0.83 11.01
C VAL A 86 -3.72 -2.06 10.22
N ASN A 87 -5.02 -2.13 9.93
CA ASN A 87 -5.59 -3.14 9.05
C ASN A 87 -6.12 -2.45 7.81
N CYS A 88 -5.75 -2.94 6.65
CA CYS A 88 -6.14 -2.30 5.40
C CYS A 88 -6.35 -3.32 4.29
N THR A 89 -7.06 -2.90 3.26
CA THR A 89 -7.21 -3.66 2.02
C THR A 89 -6.57 -2.86 0.92
N ILE A 90 -5.68 -3.49 0.19
CA ILE A 90 -4.91 -2.86 -0.88
C ILE A 90 -5.51 -3.32 -2.20
N PHE A 91 -5.93 -2.35 -3.03
CA PHE A 91 -6.50 -2.61 -4.36
C PHE A 91 -5.42 -2.35 -5.41
N TYR A 92 -5.20 -3.33 -6.26
CA TYR A 92 -4.13 -3.27 -7.25
C TYR A 92 -4.49 -4.02 -8.52
N GLU A 93 -3.62 -3.88 -9.51
CA GLU A 93 -3.80 -4.57 -10.80
C GLU A 93 -2.48 -5.15 -11.31
#